data_60653d0df85b5e17f3636d3d0a092eb1
#
_entry.id   60653d0df85b5e17f3636d3d0a092eb1
#
_cell.length_a   1.000
_cell.length_b   1.000
_cell.length_c   1.000
_cell.angle_alpha   90.00
_cell.angle_beta   90.00
_cell.angle_gamma   90.00
#
_symmetry.space_group_name_H-M   'P 1'
#
loop_
_entity.id
_entity.type
_entity.pdbx_description
1 polymer ?
#
loop_
_entity_poly.entity_id
_entity_poly.type
_entity_poly.pdbx_seq_one_letter_code
_entity_poly.pdbx_strand_id
1 'polypeptide(L)'
;HQCAVVGDKFMRKVESGDKSARRLWGKLLQKRKATGEPYILFKGNTNKSNPAAYKKHGLKVHMTNICSEITLHTDESHSFVCCLSSLNLAKYDEWKGTNLIYDAIWFLDGVLEEFIQKSKGKVGFHNSVRSAEKGRALGLGVLGWHTYLQEKGLPFEGLLSQYETRKIFSQIKIESERASMALAETFGEPLWCVGTGLRNTHLRAIAPTVSNSKLSGNVSPGIEPWAANVFTEQSAKGTFIRKNPTLKKILRKHKLDNEIIWNRILKDGGSIQGIKALDKITLGPHDIPLKEVFKTFKEINQLELVNQAGIRQQYIDQSVSLNLAFPSIATPKWINKVHFEAWKKGIKTLYYTRTESVLRGDIAEQAMDDSCLSCDG
;
A
#
# COMPACT_ATOMS: atom_id res chain seq x y z
N HIS A 1 -1.90 -4.66 17.84
CA HIS A 1 -0.86 -4.23 16.89
C HIS A 1 0.05 -3.17 17.52
N GLN A 2 1.34 -3.20 17.19
CA GLN A 2 2.35 -2.28 17.70
C GLN A 2 3.07 -1.57 16.54
N CYS A 3 3.39 -0.28 16.73
CA CYS A 3 4.19 0.49 15.79
C CYS A 3 5.45 1.04 16.47
N ALA A 4 6.60 0.80 15.89
CA ALA A 4 7.86 1.39 16.31
C ALA A 4 8.06 2.74 15.60
N VAL A 5 8.10 3.82 16.36
CA VAL A 5 8.39 5.16 15.84
C VAL A 5 9.89 5.37 15.81
N VAL A 6 10.46 5.52 14.62
CA VAL A 6 11.91 5.58 14.38
C VAL A 6 12.29 6.97 13.85
N GLY A 7 13.13 7.69 14.58
CA GLY A 7 13.60 9.02 14.21
C GLY A 7 14.90 9.00 13.39
N ASP A 8 15.15 10.04 12.60
CA ASP A 8 16.36 10.16 11.76
C ASP A 8 17.66 10.12 12.57
N LYS A 9 17.68 10.73 13.77
CA LYS A 9 18.85 10.69 14.67
C LYS A 9 19.23 9.24 15.02
N PHE A 10 18.24 8.39 15.26
CA PHE A 10 18.46 6.96 15.53
C PHE A 10 18.97 6.25 14.28
N MET A 11 18.34 6.44 13.12
CA MET A 11 18.74 5.80 11.87
C MET A 11 20.16 6.20 11.45
N ARG A 12 20.55 7.45 11.62
CA ARG A 12 21.93 7.91 11.38
C ARG A 12 22.94 7.26 12.32
N LYS A 13 22.59 7.02 13.60
CA LYS A 13 23.44 6.25 14.53
C LYS A 13 23.58 4.80 14.07
N VAL A 14 22.51 4.17 13.57
CA VAL A 14 22.60 2.82 12.98
C VAL A 14 23.55 2.82 11.78
N GLU A 15 23.43 3.83 10.91
CA GLU A 15 24.28 4.01 9.72
C GLU A 15 25.75 4.19 10.10
N SER A 16 26.06 5.08 11.03
CA SER A 16 27.42 5.40 11.47
C SER A 16 28.09 4.29 12.29
N GLY A 17 27.38 3.23 12.65
CA GLY A 17 27.98 2.09 13.32
C GLY A 17 27.85 2.08 14.85
N ASP A 18 27.04 2.97 15.44
CA ASP A 18 26.78 2.97 16.87
C ASP A 18 26.28 1.58 17.33
N LYS A 19 27.03 0.95 18.23
CA LYS A 19 26.77 -0.44 18.66
C LYS A 19 25.41 -0.59 19.34
N SER A 20 25.00 0.39 20.15
CA SER A 20 23.72 0.36 20.87
C SER A 20 22.55 0.51 19.91
N ALA A 21 22.61 1.48 19.00
CA ALA A 21 21.58 1.70 17.98
C ALA A 21 21.44 0.48 17.04
N ARG A 22 22.56 -0.09 16.58
CA ARG A 22 22.56 -1.32 15.75
C ARG A 22 21.97 -2.52 16.49
N ARG A 23 22.29 -2.68 17.76
CA ARG A 23 21.70 -3.76 18.58
C ARG A 23 20.20 -3.64 18.70
N LEU A 24 19.69 -2.41 18.98
CA LEU A 24 18.26 -2.16 19.11
C LEU A 24 17.54 -2.37 17.77
N TRP A 25 18.10 -1.82 16.68
CA TRP A 25 17.60 -2.01 15.33
C TRP A 25 17.55 -3.49 14.94
N GLY A 26 18.62 -4.24 15.22
CA GLY A 26 18.67 -5.68 14.97
C GLY A 26 17.59 -6.46 15.72
N LYS A 27 17.34 -6.13 16.99
CA LYS A 27 16.25 -6.74 17.77
C LYS A 27 14.87 -6.44 17.17
N LEU A 28 14.65 -5.20 16.71
CA LEU A 28 13.42 -4.80 16.03
C LEU A 28 13.19 -5.64 14.77
N LEU A 29 14.20 -5.77 13.91
CA LEU A 29 14.11 -6.55 12.67
C LEU A 29 13.92 -8.04 12.93
N GLN A 30 14.59 -8.58 13.96
CA GLN A 30 14.43 -9.97 14.38
C GLN A 30 12.96 -10.24 14.81
N LYS A 31 12.38 -9.32 15.61
CA LYS A 31 10.98 -9.46 16.02
C LYS A 31 10.05 -9.37 14.78
N ARG A 32 10.27 -8.41 13.88
CA ARG A 32 9.52 -8.31 12.63
C ARG A 32 9.60 -9.57 11.78
N LYS A 33 10.78 -10.16 11.66
CA LYS A 33 10.96 -11.44 10.95
C LYS A 33 10.12 -12.56 11.59
N ALA A 34 10.12 -12.64 12.92
CA ALA A 34 9.44 -13.70 13.67
C ALA A 34 7.94 -13.53 13.76
N THR A 35 7.43 -12.30 13.88
CA THR A 35 6.01 -12.02 14.16
C THR A 35 5.29 -11.18 13.11
N GLY A 36 6.00 -10.60 12.13
CA GLY A 36 5.50 -9.63 11.18
C GLY A 36 5.44 -8.20 11.71
N GLU A 37 5.43 -8.04 13.01
CA GLU A 37 5.32 -6.77 13.75
C GLU A 37 6.59 -6.49 14.59
N PRO A 38 6.76 -5.27 15.12
CA PRO A 38 5.90 -4.09 14.98
C PRO A 38 5.98 -3.46 13.60
N TYR A 39 4.97 -2.66 13.22
CA TYR A 39 5.07 -1.74 12.07
C TYR A 39 6.15 -0.69 12.32
N ILE A 40 6.58 0.01 11.29
CA ILE A 40 7.57 1.07 11.43
C ILE A 40 7.01 2.39 10.89
N LEU A 41 7.07 3.44 11.71
CA LEU A 41 6.91 4.82 11.29
C LEU A 41 8.28 5.51 11.27
N PHE A 42 8.77 5.87 10.10
CA PHE A 42 9.95 6.72 9.95
C PHE A 42 9.56 8.18 10.17
N LYS A 43 9.56 8.61 11.43
CA LYS A 43 9.05 9.92 11.87
C LYS A 43 9.72 11.09 11.15
N GLY A 44 11.02 10.98 10.86
CA GLY A 44 11.77 12.00 10.10
C GLY A 44 11.24 12.15 8.67
N ASN A 45 11.17 11.07 7.92
CA ASN A 45 10.65 11.06 6.55
C ASN A 45 9.22 11.62 6.50
N THR A 46 8.37 11.17 7.42
CA THR A 46 6.98 11.59 7.51
C THR A 46 6.85 13.10 7.71
N ASN A 47 7.49 13.64 8.75
CA ASN A 47 7.33 15.05 9.07
C ASN A 47 8.08 15.99 8.12
N LYS A 48 9.19 15.55 7.52
CA LYS A 48 9.91 16.31 6.50
C LYS A 48 9.06 16.52 5.24
N SER A 49 8.27 15.52 4.86
CA SER A 49 7.43 15.53 3.66
C SER A 49 5.99 15.97 3.91
N ASN A 50 5.67 16.49 5.10
CA ASN A 50 4.34 17.05 5.39
C ASN A 50 3.95 18.12 4.37
N PRO A 51 2.65 18.20 3.99
CA PRO A 51 2.12 19.26 3.14
C PRO A 51 2.37 20.67 3.70
N ALA A 52 2.29 21.67 2.83
CA ALA A 52 2.47 23.07 3.19
C ALA A 52 1.56 23.53 4.35
N ALA A 53 0.30 23.08 4.33
CA ALA A 53 -0.67 23.31 5.40
C ALA A 53 -0.13 22.90 6.78
N TYR A 54 0.40 21.69 6.89
CA TYR A 54 0.97 21.20 8.16
C TYR A 54 2.23 21.94 8.58
N LYS A 55 3.10 22.27 7.62
CA LYS A 55 4.32 23.05 7.90
C LYS A 55 3.99 24.46 8.42
N LYS A 56 3.00 25.11 7.79
CA LYS A 56 2.53 26.45 8.17
C LYS A 56 2.02 26.51 9.62
N HIS A 57 1.30 25.47 10.06
CA HIS A 57 0.71 25.39 11.38
C HIS A 57 1.55 24.61 12.41
N GLY A 58 2.76 24.18 12.05
CA GLY A 58 3.63 23.42 12.95
C GLY A 58 3.09 22.03 13.33
N LEU A 59 2.13 21.50 12.56
CA LEU A 59 1.48 20.22 12.84
C LEU A 59 2.44 19.05 12.58
N LYS A 60 2.44 18.09 13.49
CA LYS A 60 3.37 16.95 13.42
C LYS A 60 2.64 15.63 13.53
N VAL A 61 3.14 14.64 12.80
CA VAL A 61 2.69 13.26 12.86
C VAL A 61 3.48 12.55 13.95
N HIS A 62 2.78 11.92 14.88
CA HIS A 62 3.36 11.18 16.00
C HIS A 62 3.11 9.67 15.91
N MET A 63 2.05 9.25 15.23
CA MET A 63 1.61 7.87 15.09
C MET A 63 0.92 7.66 13.73
N THR A 64 0.58 6.44 13.42
CA THR A 64 -0.23 6.04 12.25
C THR A 64 -1.50 5.34 12.70
N ASN A 65 -2.43 5.09 11.77
CA ASN A 65 -3.52 4.15 11.96
C ASN A 65 -3.00 2.70 12.00
N ILE A 66 -3.90 1.77 12.27
CA ILE A 66 -3.60 0.33 12.35
C ILE A 66 -3.02 -0.24 11.04
N CYS A 67 -3.40 0.32 9.89
CA CYS A 67 -2.93 -0.13 8.57
C CYS A 67 -1.71 0.63 8.04
N SER A 68 -1.19 1.62 8.78
CA SER A 68 0.03 2.40 8.52
C SER A 68 -0.02 3.41 7.37
N GLU A 69 -1.13 3.56 6.61
CA GLU A 69 -1.22 4.53 5.51
C GLU A 69 -1.59 5.94 5.97
N ILE A 70 -2.25 6.09 7.12
CA ILE A 70 -2.68 7.40 7.64
C ILE A 70 -1.57 8.03 8.46
N THR A 71 -1.07 9.17 7.99
CA THR A 71 -0.02 9.96 8.66
C THR A 71 -0.52 11.39 8.89
N LEU A 72 -1.45 11.52 9.83
CA LEU A 72 -2.07 12.77 10.21
C LEU A 72 -1.65 13.22 11.61
N HIS A 73 -1.84 14.50 11.89
CA HIS A 73 -1.51 15.11 13.19
C HIS A 73 -2.42 14.60 14.31
N THR A 74 -1.81 14.35 15.44
CA THR A 74 -2.50 14.01 16.70
C THR A 74 -1.84 14.73 17.87
N ASP A 75 -2.65 15.21 18.81
CA ASP A 75 -2.25 15.74 20.10
C ASP A 75 -3.37 15.50 21.14
N GLU A 76 -3.32 16.13 22.29
CA GLU A 76 -4.32 15.99 23.34
C GLU A 76 -5.73 16.41 22.88
N SER A 77 -5.84 17.31 21.92
CA SER A 77 -7.10 17.88 21.44
C SER A 77 -7.47 17.48 20.01
N HIS A 78 -6.61 16.75 19.29
CA HIS A 78 -6.82 16.35 17.91
C HIS A 78 -6.58 14.84 17.72
N SER A 79 -7.50 14.20 17.03
CA SER A 79 -7.36 12.84 16.51
C SER A 79 -7.74 12.84 15.03
N PHE A 80 -7.39 11.80 14.31
CA PHE A 80 -7.70 11.73 12.88
C PHE A 80 -8.86 10.78 12.58
N VAL A 81 -9.41 10.94 11.39
CA VAL A 81 -10.40 10.08 10.76
C VAL A 81 -9.81 9.50 9.47
N CYS A 82 -10.00 8.22 9.23
CA CYS A 82 -9.67 7.59 7.96
C CYS A 82 -10.84 7.84 6.98
N CYS A 83 -10.66 8.71 5.99
CA CYS A 83 -11.62 8.94 4.92
C CYS A 83 -10.98 8.47 3.61
N LEU A 84 -11.25 7.22 3.23
CA LEU A 84 -10.48 6.50 2.20
C LEU A 84 -11.36 6.01 1.06
N SER A 85 -10.78 5.98 -0.15
CA SER A 85 -11.27 5.23 -1.30
C SER A 85 -10.10 4.74 -2.14
N SER A 86 -10.35 3.80 -3.07
CA SER A 86 -9.29 3.21 -3.90
C SER A 86 -9.75 3.04 -5.34
N LEU A 87 -8.95 3.56 -6.28
CA LEU A 87 -9.14 3.40 -7.72
C LEU A 87 -8.65 2.03 -8.17
N ASN A 88 -9.43 1.33 -8.99
CA ASN A 88 -9.03 0.04 -9.54
C ASN A 88 -8.10 0.23 -10.75
N LEU A 89 -6.81 -0.04 -10.57
CA LEU A 89 -5.80 0.10 -11.63
C LEU A 89 -5.94 -0.94 -12.74
N ALA A 90 -6.54 -2.11 -12.49
CA ALA A 90 -6.86 -3.04 -13.56
C ALA A 90 -7.84 -2.42 -14.59
N LYS A 91 -8.51 -1.34 -14.22
CA LYS A 91 -9.40 -0.55 -15.07
C LYS A 91 -8.81 0.81 -15.49
N TYR A 92 -7.49 0.98 -15.33
CA TYR A 92 -6.83 2.27 -15.60
C TYR A 92 -7.13 2.82 -16.99
N ASP A 93 -7.09 1.99 -18.03
CA ASP A 93 -7.35 2.44 -19.41
C ASP A 93 -8.79 2.90 -19.63
N GLU A 94 -9.74 2.43 -18.81
CA GLU A 94 -11.15 2.83 -18.89
C GLU A 94 -11.38 4.22 -18.25
N TRP A 95 -10.61 4.57 -17.22
CA TRP A 95 -10.86 5.79 -16.45
C TRP A 95 -9.79 6.89 -16.58
N LYS A 96 -8.61 6.62 -17.10
CA LYS A 96 -7.48 7.58 -17.18
C LYS A 96 -7.79 8.89 -17.93
N GLY A 97 -8.79 8.89 -18.80
CA GLY A 97 -9.25 10.06 -19.57
C GLY A 97 -10.59 10.65 -19.09
N THR A 98 -11.06 10.21 -17.93
CA THR A 98 -12.33 10.67 -17.35
C THR A 98 -12.11 11.57 -16.14
N ASN A 99 -13.18 12.10 -15.56
CA ASN A 99 -13.13 12.86 -14.32
C ASN A 99 -13.13 12.00 -13.05
N LEU A 100 -12.95 10.68 -13.14
CA LEU A 100 -13.11 9.76 -12.00
C LEU A 100 -12.27 10.18 -10.77
N ILE A 101 -11.03 10.62 -10.95
CA ILE A 101 -10.17 11.06 -9.83
C ILE A 101 -10.77 12.33 -9.19
N TYR A 102 -11.17 13.27 -10.02
CA TYR A 102 -11.79 14.52 -9.59
C TYR A 102 -13.08 14.26 -8.81
N ASP A 103 -13.98 13.45 -9.36
CA ASP A 103 -15.25 13.10 -8.76
C ASP A 103 -15.07 12.32 -7.44
N ALA A 104 -14.06 11.43 -7.38
CA ALA A 104 -13.73 10.69 -6.16
C ALA A 104 -13.27 11.60 -5.01
N ILE A 105 -12.54 12.67 -5.29
CA ILE A 105 -12.16 13.66 -4.26
C ILE A 105 -13.39 14.45 -3.77
N TRP A 106 -14.25 14.86 -4.68
CA TRP A 106 -15.53 15.52 -4.32
C TRP A 106 -16.40 14.61 -3.46
N PHE A 107 -16.52 13.34 -3.86
CA PHE A 107 -17.26 12.34 -3.10
C PHE A 107 -16.67 12.14 -1.69
N LEU A 108 -15.35 11.99 -1.57
CA LEU A 108 -14.70 11.82 -0.27
C LEU A 108 -14.84 13.06 0.63
N ASP A 109 -14.77 14.27 0.07
CA ASP A 109 -15.02 15.49 0.86
C ASP A 109 -16.46 15.53 1.38
N GLY A 110 -17.42 15.07 0.58
CA GLY A 110 -18.83 14.89 0.99
C GLY A 110 -19.00 13.85 2.08
N VAL A 111 -18.33 12.70 1.97
CA VAL A 111 -18.32 11.66 3.03
C VAL A 111 -17.75 12.19 4.34
N LEU A 112 -16.68 12.98 4.27
CA LEU A 112 -16.09 13.61 5.45
C LEU A 112 -17.02 14.66 6.06
N GLU A 113 -17.75 15.42 5.22
CA GLU A 113 -18.75 16.36 5.70
C GLU A 113 -19.89 15.63 6.44
N GLU A 114 -20.37 14.52 5.89
CA GLU A 114 -21.37 13.69 6.54
C GLU A 114 -20.90 13.18 7.90
N PHE A 115 -19.64 12.73 8.00
CA PHE A 115 -19.02 12.35 9.27
C PHE A 115 -19.06 13.53 10.26
N ILE A 116 -18.64 14.73 9.85
CA ILE A 116 -18.63 15.93 10.71
C ILE A 116 -20.04 16.19 11.23
N GLN A 117 -21.03 16.27 10.35
CA GLN A 117 -22.42 16.57 10.72
C GLN A 117 -23.02 15.52 11.67
N LYS A 118 -22.80 14.23 11.39
CA LYS A 118 -23.35 13.14 12.21
C LYS A 118 -22.63 12.95 13.55
N SER A 119 -21.37 13.38 13.67
CA SER A 119 -20.55 13.15 14.87
C SER A 119 -20.39 14.39 15.75
N LYS A 120 -20.73 15.57 15.25
CA LYS A 120 -20.65 16.83 16.00
C LYS A 120 -21.52 16.76 17.28
N GLY A 121 -20.91 17.12 18.41
CA GLY A 121 -21.58 17.07 19.72
C GLY A 121 -21.67 15.69 20.37
N LYS A 122 -21.27 14.60 19.69
CA LYS A 122 -21.28 13.26 20.27
C LYS A 122 -20.04 13.03 21.14
N VAL A 123 -20.25 12.37 22.29
CA VAL A 123 -19.19 11.96 23.20
C VAL A 123 -18.21 11.04 22.50
N GLY A 124 -16.90 11.27 22.69
CA GLY A 124 -15.82 10.47 22.09
C GLY A 124 -15.37 10.92 20.68
N PHE A 125 -16.13 11.78 20.00
CA PHE A 125 -15.80 12.23 18.64
C PHE A 125 -15.20 13.64 18.55
N HIS A 126 -15.15 14.38 19.67
CA HIS A 126 -14.74 15.81 19.67
C HIS A 126 -13.39 16.06 18.98
N ASN A 127 -12.37 15.25 19.28
CA ASN A 127 -11.04 15.42 18.71
C ASN A 127 -10.98 15.09 17.23
N SER A 128 -11.71 14.04 16.80
CA SER A 128 -11.79 13.62 15.39
C SER A 128 -12.56 14.64 14.55
N VAL A 129 -13.71 15.13 15.05
CA VAL A 129 -14.50 16.17 14.40
C VAL A 129 -13.69 17.46 14.26
N ARG A 130 -12.99 17.89 15.34
CA ARG A 130 -12.14 19.08 15.29
C ARG A 130 -11.05 18.99 14.23
N SER A 131 -10.41 17.85 14.11
CA SER A 131 -9.40 17.62 13.06
C SER A 131 -10.01 17.58 11.66
N ALA A 132 -11.17 16.94 11.52
CA ALA A 132 -11.91 16.88 10.27
C ALA A 132 -12.36 18.27 9.80
N GLU A 133 -12.92 19.09 10.67
CA GLU A 133 -13.33 20.47 10.37
C GLU A 133 -12.14 21.36 9.97
N LYS A 134 -11.00 21.24 10.67
CA LYS A 134 -9.85 22.11 10.45
C LYS A 134 -9.01 21.72 9.24
N GLY A 135 -8.93 20.44 8.90
CA GLY A 135 -7.97 19.94 7.93
C GLY A 135 -8.56 19.22 6.74
N ARG A 136 -9.75 18.65 6.87
CA ARG A 136 -10.46 17.90 5.82
C ARG A 136 -9.56 16.92 5.06
N ALA A 137 -8.77 16.14 5.80
CA ALA A 137 -7.82 15.20 5.19
C ALA A 137 -8.53 14.01 4.56
N LEU A 138 -8.15 13.69 3.33
CA LEU A 138 -8.66 12.58 2.53
C LEU A 138 -7.54 11.60 2.20
N GLY A 139 -7.89 10.40 1.74
CA GLY A 139 -6.94 9.39 1.34
C GLY A 139 -7.42 8.59 0.12
N LEU A 140 -7.34 9.20 -1.07
CA LEU A 140 -7.56 8.46 -2.31
C LEU A 140 -6.34 7.60 -2.62
N GLY A 141 -6.53 6.29 -2.69
CA GLY A 141 -5.51 5.29 -3.00
C GLY A 141 -5.81 4.51 -4.26
N VAL A 142 -5.18 3.35 -4.36
CA VAL A 142 -5.34 2.43 -5.50
C VAL A 142 -5.37 0.99 -5.03
N LEU A 143 -5.97 0.12 -5.85
CA LEU A 143 -5.86 -1.33 -5.77
C LEU A 143 -5.57 -1.91 -7.17
N GLY A 144 -5.15 -3.16 -7.25
CA GLY A 144 -4.95 -3.84 -8.52
C GLY A 144 -3.62 -3.51 -9.23
N TRP A 145 -2.62 -2.97 -8.54
CA TRP A 145 -1.35 -2.59 -9.17
C TRP A 145 -0.64 -3.75 -9.88
N HIS A 146 -0.46 -4.90 -9.23
CA HIS A 146 0.19 -6.04 -9.87
C HIS A 146 -0.67 -6.63 -11.00
N THR A 147 -1.99 -6.67 -10.83
CA THR A 147 -2.91 -7.08 -11.90
C THR A 147 -2.77 -6.17 -13.12
N TYR A 148 -2.71 -4.86 -12.94
CA TYR A 148 -2.46 -3.90 -14.02
C TYR A 148 -1.16 -4.22 -14.77
N LEU A 149 -0.06 -4.42 -14.06
CA LEU A 149 1.22 -4.77 -14.68
C LEU A 149 1.12 -6.09 -15.45
N GLN A 150 0.51 -7.11 -14.89
CA GLN A 150 0.31 -8.41 -15.52
C GLN A 150 -0.54 -8.31 -16.80
N GLU A 151 -1.59 -7.50 -16.79
CA GLU A 151 -2.44 -7.27 -17.98
C GLU A 151 -1.69 -6.51 -19.08
N LYS A 152 -0.73 -5.66 -18.73
CA LYS A 152 0.17 -4.98 -19.67
C LYS A 152 1.35 -5.85 -20.11
N GLY A 153 1.51 -7.05 -19.57
CA GLY A 153 2.67 -7.90 -19.83
C GLY A 153 3.98 -7.34 -19.26
N LEU A 154 3.90 -6.55 -18.18
CA LEU A 154 5.04 -5.91 -17.56
C LEU A 154 5.45 -6.63 -16.28
N PRO A 155 6.75 -6.83 -16.03
CA PRO A 155 7.22 -7.39 -14.79
C PRO A 155 7.03 -6.37 -13.65
N PHE A 156 6.90 -6.85 -12.42
CA PHE A 156 6.85 -5.96 -11.25
C PHE A 156 8.19 -5.23 -11.07
N GLU A 157 9.28 -5.86 -11.42
CA GLU A 157 10.66 -5.35 -11.26
C GLU A 157 11.10 -4.54 -12.49
N GLY A 158 11.99 -3.57 -12.26
CA GLY A 158 12.68 -2.85 -13.32
C GLY A 158 12.05 -1.51 -13.76
N LEU A 159 12.61 -0.97 -14.83
CA LEU A 159 12.35 0.42 -15.25
C LEU A 159 10.93 0.64 -15.81
N LEU A 160 10.35 -0.39 -16.45
CA LEU A 160 9.01 -0.28 -17.06
C LEU A 160 7.94 -0.05 -15.99
N SER A 161 7.96 -0.83 -14.92
CA SER A 161 7.04 -0.67 -13.80
C SER A 161 7.28 0.63 -13.02
N GLN A 162 8.54 1.08 -12.92
CA GLN A 162 8.87 2.38 -12.33
C GLN A 162 8.35 3.55 -13.19
N TYR A 163 8.40 3.43 -14.51
CA TYR A 163 7.81 4.41 -15.44
C TYR A 163 6.29 4.49 -15.26
N GLU A 164 5.60 3.35 -15.29
CA GLU A 164 4.15 3.30 -15.06
C GLU A 164 3.76 3.84 -13.67
N THR A 165 4.58 3.58 -12.64
CA THR A 165 4.40 4.18 -11.31
C THR A 165 4.40 5.71 -11.40
N ARG A 166 5.40 6.32 -12.02
CA ARG A 166 5.46 7.79 -12.15
C ARG A 166 4.29 8.34 -12.94
N LYS A 167 3.98 7.74 -14.07
CA LYS A 167 2.89 8.16 -14.97
C LYS A 167 1.54 8.18 -14.25
N ILE A 168 1.16 7.07 -13.62
CA ILE A 168 -0.15 6.93 -12.97
C ILE A 168 -0.25 7.82 -11.72
N PHE A 169 0.75 7.78 -10.86
CA PHE A 169 0.68 8.53 -9.60
C PHE A 169 0.88 10.04 -9.77
N SER A 170 1.58 10.50 -10.83
CA SER A 170 1.60 11.92 -11.18
C SER A 170 0.22 12.40 -11.64
N GLN A 171 -0.50 11.61 -12.45
CA GLN A 171 -1.87 11.91 -12.85
C GLN A 171 -2.79 12.00 -11.63
N ILE A 172 -2.77 10.99 -10.76
CA ILE A 172 -3.59 10.98 -9.52
C ILE A 172 -3.29 12.22 -8.68
N LYS A 173 -2.01 12.60 -8.55
CA LYS A 173 -1.63 13.81 -7.82
C LYS A 173 -2.24 15.07 -8.44
N ILE A 174 -2.01 15.30 -9.72
CA ILE A 174 -2.47 16.51 -10.43
C ILE A 174 -4.00 16.64 -10.36
N GLU A 175 -4.72 15.57 -10.68
CA GLU A 175 -6.18 15.59 -10.72
C GLU A 175 -6.81 15.73 -9.33
N SER A 176 -6.24 15.10 -8.30
CA SER A 176 -6.73 15.24 -6.92
C SER A 176 -6.48 16.65 -6.37
N GLU A 177 -5.35 17.28 -6.69
CA GLU A 177 -5.06 18.65 -6.32
C GLU A 177 -6.00 19.63 -7.04
N ARG A 178 -6.25 19.44 -8.34
CA ARG A 178 -7.23 20.21 -9.11
C ARG A 178 -8.63 20.15 -8.49
N ALA A 179 -9.06 18.97 -8.06
CA ALA A 179 -10.34 18.79 -7.39
C ALA A 179 -10.41 19.52 -6.04
N SER A 180 -9.35 19.46 -5.25
CA SER A 180 -9.29 20.15 -3.96
C SER A 180 -9.26 21.69 -4.12
N MET A 181 -8.64 22.21 -5.19
CA MET A 181 -8.70 23.64 -5.53
C MET A 181 -10.13 24.06 -5.84
N ALA A 182 -10.85 23.35 -6.70
CA ALA A 182 -12.23 23.64 -7.03
C ALA A 182 -13.18 23.52 -5.81
N LEU A 183 -12.91 22.56 -4.92
CA LEU A 183 -13.62 22.48 -3.62
C LEU A 183 -13.34 23.68 -2.73
N ALA A 184 -12.09 24.20 -2.72
CA ALA A 184 -11.77 25.42 -1.96
C ALA A 184 -12.45 26.66 -2.54
N GLU A 185 -12.54 26.79 -3.86
CA GLU A 185 -13.28 27.86 -4.53
C GLU A 185 -14.78 27.82 -4.20
N THR A 186 -15.35 26.60 -4.11
CA THR A 186 -16.79 26.40 -3.88
C THR A 186 -17.18 26.58 -2.41
N PHE A 187 -16.41 25.99 -1.49
CA PHE A 187 -16.77 25.87 -0.06
C PHE A 187 -15.80 26.57 0.89
N GLY A 188 -14.76 27.22 0.38
CA GLY A 188 -13.72 27.88 1.16
C GLY A 188 -12.63 26.93 1.66
N GLU A 189 -11.53 27.52 2.12
CA GLU A 189 -10.41 26.84 2.75
C GLU A 189 -10.69 26.62 4.25
N PRO A 190 -10.57 25.39 4.78
CA PRO A 190 -10.66 25.17 6.22
C PRO A 190 -9.42 25.74 6.93
N LEU A 191 -9.49 25.87 8.26
CA LEU A 191 -8.50 26.60 9.08
C LEU A 191 -7.05 26.22 8.77
N TRP A 192 -6.75 24.93 8.65
CA TRP A 192 -5.37 24.51 8.39
C TRP A 192 -4.94 24.69 6.93
N CYS A 193 -5.87 24.90 6.03
CA CYS A 193 -5.60 25.11 4.60
C CYS A 193 -5.55 26.59 4.18
N VAL A 194 -5.92 27.53 5.06
CA VAL A 194 -5.98 28.97 4.73
C VAL A 194 -4.70 29.45 4.04
N GLY A 195 -4.85 30.00 2.83
CA GLY A 195 -3.77 30.50 1.98
C GLY A 195 -2.97 29.43 1.26
N THR A 196 -3.50 28.20 1.14
CA THR A 196 -2.89 27.13 0.33
C THR A 196 -3.53 26.95 -1.03
N GLY A 197 -4.72 27.49 -1.24
CA GLY A 197 -5.56 27.26 -2.41
C GLY A 197 -6.25 25.89 -2.42
N LEU A 198 -6.16 25.13 -1.32
CA LEU A 198 -6.71 23.77 -1.23
C LEU A 198 -7.76 23.69 -0.12
N ARG A 199 -8.77 22.84 -0.31
CA ARG A 199 -9.73 22.50 0.74
C ARG A 199 -9.22 21.41 1.68
N ASN A 200 -8.29 20.57 1.25
CA ASN A 200 -7.89 19.37 1.97
C ASN A 200 -6.40 19.42 2.28
N THR A 201 -6.00 19.19 3.54
CA THR A 201 -4.58 19.15 3.93
C THR A 201 -3.84 17.98 3.28
N HIS A 202 -4.53 16.86 3.10
CA HIS A 202 -4.03 15.64 2.47
C HIS A 202 -5.10 15.08 1.53
N LEU A 203 -4.68 14.42 0.48
CA LEU A 203 -5.56 13.91 -0.59
C LEU A 203 -5.34 12.43 -0.88
N ARG A 204 -4.17 11.88 -0.58
CA ARG A 204 -3.74 10.55 -1.07
C ARG A 204 -3.14 9.69 0.03
N ALA A 205 -3.67 8.46 0.15
CA ALA A 205 -3.14 7.38 1.00
C ALA A 205 -3.41 6.04 0.32
N ILE A 206 -2.56 5.04 0.53
CA ILE A 206 -2.77 3.72 -0.07
C ILE A 206 -2.99 2.69 1.02
N ALA A 207 -4.25 2.26 1.15
CA ALA A 207 -4.71 1.23 2.07
C ALA A 207 -4.37 -0.18 1.56
N PRO A 208 -4.42 -1.22 2.42
CA PRO A 208 -4.14 -2.61 2.02
C PRO A 208 -5.15 -3.19 1.03
N THR A 209 -6.43 -2.86 1.15
CA THR A 209 -7.57 -3.25 0.28
C THR A 209 -7.73 -4.75 0.03
N VAL A 210 -7.41 -5.61 1.00
CA VAL A 210 -7.41 -7.08 0.80
C VAL A 210 -8.79 -7.62 0.46
N SER A 211 -9.83 -7.22 1.19
CA SER A 211 -11.21 -7.65 0.93
C SER A 211 -11.81 -6.90 -0.26
N ASN A 212 -11.59 -5.58 -0.33
CA ASN A 212 -12.12 -4.74 -1.39
C ASN A 212 -11.63 -5.15 -2.79
N SER A 213 -10.36 -5.55 -2.92
CA SER A 213 -9.81 -6.04 -4.20
C SER A 213 -10.49 -7.29 -4.72
N LYS A 214 -11.01 -8.16 -3.83
CA LYS A 214 -11.79 -9.34 -4.21
C LYS A 214 -13.14 -8.93 -4.82
N LEU A 215 -13.82 -7.96 -4.20
CA LEU A 215 -15.09 -7.41 -4.69
C LEU A 215 -14.91 -6.63 -6.00
N SER A 216 -13.78 -5.96 -6.16
CA SER A 216 -13.46 -5.16 -7.34
C SER A 216 -12.98 -5.98 -8.55
N GLY A 217 -13.37 -7.23 -8.66
CA GLY A 217 -13.04 -8.10 -9.80
C GLY A 217 -11.91 -9.08 -9.51
N ASN A 218 -11.61 -9.37 -8.25
CA ASN A 218 -10.55 -10.29 -7.84
C ASN A 218 -9.19 -9.86 -8.40
N VAL A 219 -8.81 -8.62 -8.15
CA VAL A 219 -7.53 -8.03 -8.53
C VAL A 219 -6.52 -8.11 -7.37
N SER A 220 -5.26 -7.79 -7.61
CA SER A 220 -4.25 -7.73 -6.55
C SER A 220 -4.58 -6.64 -5.52
N PRO A 221 -4.31 -6.85 -4.21
CA PRO A 221 -4.61 -5.87 -3.19
C PRO A 221 -3.65 -4.68 -3.25
N GLY A 222 -4.19 -3.48 -3.14
CA GLY A 222 -3.41 -2.24 -3.09
C GLY A 222 -2.34 -2.16 -4.17
N ILE A 223 -1.11 -1.96 -3.70
CA ILE A 223 0.10 -1.93 -4.53
C ILE A 223 0.92 -3.22 -4.41
N GLU A 224 0.39 -4.23 -3.74
CA GLU A 224 1.13 -5.46 -3.45
C GLU A 224 1.17 -6.40 -4.65
N PRO A 225 2.27 -7.16 -4.80
CA PRO A 225 2.29 -8.32 -5.68
C PRO A 225 1.31 -9.39 -5.20
N TRP A 226 0.78 -10.18 -6.13
CA TRP A 226 0.07 -11.41 -5.79
C TRP A 226 0.93 -12.31 -4.89
N ALA A 227 0.38 -12.77 -3.77
CA ALA A 227 1.07 -13.70 -2.88
C ALA A 227 1.30 -15.06 -3.55
N ALA A 228 0.35 -15.49 -4.40
CA ALA A 228 0.38 -16.73 -5.14
C ALA A 228 -0.49 -16.62 -6.40
N ASN A 229 -0.17 -17.35 -7.48
CA ASN A 229 -0.99 -17.39 -8.69
C ASN A 229 -2.18 -18.36 -8.59
N VAL A 230 -2.18 -19.23 -7.59
CA VAL A 230 -3.31 -20.04 -7.15
C VAL A 230 -3.21 -20.26 -5.65
N PHE A 231 -4.32 -20.17 -4.94
CA PHE A 231 -4.39 -20.37 -3.50
C PHE A 231 -5.76 -20.89 -3.09
N THR A 232 -5.82 -21.47 -1.91
CA THR A 232 -7.05 -21.96 -1.29
C THR A 232 -7.62 -20.84 -0.41
N GLU A 233 -8.89 -20.53 -0.60
CA GLU A 233 -9.64 -19.57 0.22
C GLU A 233 -10.71 -20.31 1.00
N GLN A 234 -10.69 -20.15 2.32
CA GLN A 234 -11.74 -20.65 3.20
C GLN A 234 -12.79 -19.55 3.40
N SER A 235 -14.05 -19.92 3.31
CA SER A 235 -15.18 -19.05 3.62
C SER A 235 -16.23 -19.82 4.40
N ALA A 236 -17.24 -19.13 4.95
CA ALA A 236 -18.39 -19.76 5.60
C ALA A 236 -19.14 -20.74 4.68
N LYS A 237 -18.98 -20.63 3.35
CA LYS A 237 -19.59 -21.50 2.34
C LYS A 237 -18.70 -22.66 1.88
N GLY A 238 -17.50 -22.80 2.44
CA GLY A 238 -16.54 -23.86 2.08
C GLY A 238 -15.20 -23.35 1.60
N THR A 239 -14.37 -24.28 1.15
CA THR A 239 -13.02 -24.02 0.64
C THR A 239 -13.04 -23.91 -0.88
N PHE A 240 -12.50 -22.83 -1.41
CA PHE A 240 -12.47 -22.54 -2.85
C PHE A 240 -11.03 -22.40 -3.34
N ILE A 241 -10.73 -22.91 -4.52
CA ILE A 241 -9.46 -22.68 -5.20
C ILE A 241 -9.60 -21.40 -6.03
N ARG A 242 -8.83 -20.37 -5.67
CA ARG A 242 -8.74 -19.12 -6.42
C ARG A 242 -7.55 -19.14 -7.35
N LYS A 243 -7.79 -18.81 -8.61
CA LYS A 243 -6.78 -18.76 -9.69
C LYS A 243 -6.61 -17.31 -10.11
N ASN A 244 -5.36 -16.85 -10.30
CA ASN A 244 -5.07 -15.53 -10.85
C ASN A 244 -5.80 -15.36 -12.19
N PRO A 245 -6.74 -14.39 -12.32
CA PRO A 245 -7.59 -14.28 -13.51
C PRO A 245 -6.81 -13.96 -14.77
N THR A 246 -5.76 -13.13 -14.65
CA THR A 246 -4.93 -12.73 -15.80
C THR A 246 -4.10 -13.90 -16.30
N LEU A 247 -3.48 -14.66 -15.40
CA LEU A 247 -2.76 -15.89 -15.78
C LEU A 247 -3.70 -16.89 -16.46
N LYS A 248 -4.90 -17.08 -15.91
CA LYS A 248 -5.90 -17.99 -16.48
C LYS A 248 -6.25 -17.64 -17.93
N LYS A 249 -6.45 -16.35 -18.25
CA LYS A 249 -6.69 -15.89 -19.62
C LYS A 249 -5.53 -16.26 -20.56
N ILE A 250 -4.29 -16.06 -20.10
CA ILE A 250 -3.08 -16.38 -20.88
C ILE A 250 -2.95 -17.89 -21.10
N LEU A 251 -3.11 -18.69 -20.04
CA LEU A 251 -3.04 -20.16 -20.15
C LEU A 251 -4.11 -20.71 -21.12
N ARG A 252 -5.32 -20.14 -21.12
CA ARG A 252 -6.36 -20.49 -22.12
C ARG A 252 -5.90 -20.22 -23.54
N LYS A 253 -5.33 -19.05 -23.80
CA LYS A 253 -4.81 -18.70 -25.13
C LYS A 253 -3.77 -19.70 -25.64
N HIS A 254 -2.97 -20.24 -24.72
CA HIS A 254 -1.92 -21.21 -25.02
C HIS A 254 -2.36 -22.68 -24.86
N LYS A 255 -3.67 -22.98 -24.65
CA LYS A 255 -4.23 -24.31 -24.40
C LYS A 255 -3.63 -25.03 -23.19
N LEU A 256 -3.19 -24.28 -22.19
CA LEU A 256 -2.56 -24.76 -20.94
C LEU A 256 -3.46 -24.57 -19.71
N ASP A 257 -4.70 -24.05 -19.86
CA ASP A 257 -5.68 -23.90 -18.75
C ASP A 257 -6.31 -25.27 -18.43
N ASN A 258 -5.54 -26.13 -17.76
CA ASN A 258 -5.98 -27.46 -17.36
C ASN A 258 -5.56 -27.76 -15.91
N GLU A 259 -6.18 -28.77 -15.31
CA GLU A 259 -5.95 -29.09 -13.89
C GLU A 259 -4.52 -29.53 -13.58
N ILE A 260 -3.82 -30.17 -14.51
CA ILE A 260 -2.43 -30.61 -14.32
C ILE A 260 -1.54 -29.39 -14.04
N ILE A 261 -1.67 -28.35 -14.85
CA ILE A 261 -0.91 -27.11 -14.69
C ILE A 261 -1.30 -26.41 -13.37
N TRP A 262 -2.60 -26.26 -13.07
CA TRP A 262 -3.03 -25.58 -11.83
C TRP A 262 -2.65 -26.34 -10.58
N ASN A 263 -2.75 -27.67 -10.57
CA ASN A 263 -2.33 -28.49 -9.45
C ASN A 263 -0.81 -28.40 -9.24
N ARG A 264 -0.02 -28.29 -10.32
CA ARG A 264 1.41 -28.06 -10.20
C ARG A 264 1.72 -26.69 -9.59
N ILE A 265 1.04 -25.61 -10.05
CA ILE A 265 1.20 -24.27 -9.49
C ILE A 265 0.83 -24.29 -8.00
N LEU A 266 -0.28 -24.92 -7.62
CA LEU A 266 -0.72 -25.02 -6.21
C LEU A 266 0.32 -25.75 -5.35
N LYS A 267 0.84 -26.89 -5.83
CA LYS A 267 1.87 -27.68 -5.14
C LYS A 267 3.17 -26.90 -4.96
N ASP A 268 3.51 -26.03 -5.92
CA ASP A 268 4.69 -25.17 -5.86
C ASP A 268 4.40 -23.84 -5.11
N GLY A 269 3.39 -23.80 -4.22
CA GLY A 269 3.05 -22.63 -3.39
C GLY A 269 2.54 -21.42 -4.18
N GLY A 270 1.92 -21.66 -5.34
CA GLY A 270 1.42 -20.62 -6.23
C GLY A 270 2.45 -20.07 -7.22
N SER A 271 3.68 -20.59 -7.21
CA SER A 271 4.73 -20.24 -8.18
C SER A 271 4.52 -20.92 -9.54
N ILE A 272 4.91 -20.20 -10.60
CA ILE A 272 4.96 -20.79 -11.96
C ILE A 272 6.41 -21.06 -12.42
N GLN A 273 7.41 -20.77 -11.60
CA GLN A 273 8.83 -20.82 -12.00
C GLN A 273 9.29 -22.23 -12.39
N GLY A 274 8.79 -23.28 -11.72
CA GLY A 274 9.13 -24.68 -11.97
C GLY A 274 8.45 -25.33 -13.20
N ILE A 275 7.59 -24.59 -13.94
CA ILE A 275 6.76 -25.17 -15.01
C ILE A 275 7.41 -24.97 -16.39
N LYS A 276 8.08 -26.00 -16.90
CA LYS A 276 8.81 -25.96 -18.20
C LYS A 276 7.91 -25.59 -19.40
N ALA A 277 6.63 -26.00 -19.38
CA ALA A 277 5.68 -25.68 -20.46
C ALA A 277 5.46 -24.17 -20.66
N LEU A 278 5.81 -23.35 -19.68
CA LEU A 278 5.65 -21.88 -19.71
C LEU A 278 6.91 -21.13 -20.17
N ASP A 279 8.05 -21.79 -20.35
CA ASP A 279 9.34 -21.15 -20.61
C ASP A 279 9.38 -20.32 -21.89
N LYS A 280 8.62 -20.73 -22.90
CA LYS A 280 8.61 -20.10 -24.24
C LYS A 280 7.53 -19.03 -24.40
N ILE A 281 6.72 -18.78 -23.37
CA ILE A 281 5.66 -17.78 -23.45
C ILE A 281 6.20 -16.41 -23.06
N THR A 282 6.05 -15.45 -23.97
CA THR A 282 6.38 -14.04 -23.74
C THR A 282 5.15 -13.16 -23.83
N LEU A 283 5.21 -11.99 -23.21
CA LEU A 283 4.10 -11.04 -23.09
C LEU A 283 4.48 -9.63 -23.48
N GLY A 284 3.49 -8.88 -23.94
CA GLY A 284 3.61 -7.47 -24.24
C GLY A 284 4.48 -7.17 -25.48
N PRO A 285 4.69 -5.89 -25.79
CA PRO A 285 5.48 -5.46 -26.96
C PRO A 285 7.00 -5.62 -26.76
N HIS A 286 7.44 -6.00 -25.58
CA HIS A 286 8.86 -6.16 -25.23
C HIS A 286 9.27 -7.63 -25.06
N ASP A 287 8.41 -8.57 -25.45
CA ASP A 287 8.66 -10.02 -25.35
C ASP A 287 9.14 -10.48 -23.97
N ILE A 288 8.52 -9.93 -22.92
CA ILE A 288 8.88 -10.25 -21.53
C ILE A 288 8.47 -11.68 -21.21
N PRO A 289 9.35 -12.53 -20.65
CA PRO A 289 8.98 -13.88 -20.26
C PRO A 289 7.80 -13.91 -19.29
N LEU A 290 6.82 -14.78 -19.54
CA LEU A 290 5.65 -14.95 -18.68
C LEU A 290 6.04 -15.11 -17.20
N LYS A 291 7.10 -15.87 -16.94
CA LYS A 291 7.59 -16.15 -15.58
C LYS A 291 8.07 -14.90 -14.84
N GLU A 292 8.63 -13.92 -15.54
CA GLU A 292 9.03 -12.64 -14.93
C GLU A 292 7.82 -11.78 -14.55
N VAL A 293 6.76 -11.82 -15.38
CA VAL A 293 5.53 -11.04 -15.15
C VAL A 293 4.69 -11.61 -14.01
N PHE A 294 4.72 -12.94 -13.82
CA PHE A 294 3.90 -13.63 -12.82
C PHE A 294 4.69 -14.13 -11.61
N LYS A 295 5.82 -13.50 -11.31
CA LYS A 295 6.50 -13.69 -10.01
C LYS A 295 5.54 -13.41 -8.87
N THR A 296 5.54 -14.27 -7.88
CA THR A 296 4.79 -14.07 -6.63
C THR A 296 5.51 -13.06 -5.71
N PHE A 297 4.85 -12.56 -4.70
CA PHE A 297 5.40 -11.57 -3.78
C PHE A 297 6.78 -11.97 -3.20
N LYS A 298 6.95 -13.25 -2.88
CA LYS A 298 8.21 -13.76 -2.31
C LYS A 298 9.33 -13.90 -3.34
N GLU A 299 9.00 -14.05 -4.61
CA GLU A 299 9.94 -14.18 -5.72
C GLU A 299 10.45 -12.83 -6.21
N ILE A 300 9.69 -11.75 -5.93
CA ILE A 300 10.07 -10.39 -6.29
C ILE A 300 11.19 -9.89 -5.37
N ASN A 301 12.20 -9.27 -5.97
CA ASN A 301 13.26 -8.60 -5.24
C ASN A 301 12.71 -7.47 -4.38
N GLN A 302 12.81 -7.59 -3.06
CA GLN A 302 12.23 -6.62 -2.14
C GLN A 302 12.89 -5.22 -2.22
N LEU A 303 14.09 -5.08 -2.76
CA LEU A 303 14.66 -3.76 -3.08
C LEU A 303 13.93 -3.09 -4.23
N GLU A 304 13.47 -3.83 -5.24
CA GLU A 304 12.66 -3.27 -6.32
C GLU A 304 11.28 -2.82 -5.83
N LEU A 305 10.68 -3.59 -4.92
CA LEU A 305 9.46 -3.17 -4.22
C LEU A 305 9.67 -1.84 -3.48
N VAL A 306 10.76 -1.73 -2.73
CA VAL A 306 11.15 -0.50 -2.02
C VAL A 306 11.47 0.64 -2.98
N ASN A 307 12.12 0.39 -4.11
CA ASN A 307 12.39 1.38 -5.14
C ASN A 307 11.09 1.99 -5.69
N GLN A 308 10.14 1.15 -6.08
CA GLN A 308 8.82 1.61 -6.55
C GLN A 308 8.05 2.35 -5.46
N ALA A 309 8.09 1.85 -4.23
CA ALA A 309 7.43 2.51 -3.10
C ALA A 309 8.03 3.90 -2.82
N GLY A 310 9.35 4.06 -2.91
CA GLY A 310 10.03 5.36 -2.78
C GLY A 310 9.64 6.34 -3.89
N ILE A 311 9.53 5.86 -5.14
CA ILE A 311 9.02 6.66 -6.26
C ILE A 311 7.58 7.10 -6.00
N ARG A 312 6.73 6.17 -5.61
CA ARG A 312 5.31 6.39 -5.35
C ARG A 312 5.08 7.36 -4.18
N GLN A 313 5.89 7.27 -3.13
CA GLN A 313 5.78 8.13 -1.94
C GLN A 313 5.93 9.63 -2.28
N GLN A 314 6.58 9.99 -3.39
CA GLN A 314 6.71 11.39 -3.83
C GLN A 314 5.36 11.97 -4.30
N TYR A 315 4.41 11.13 -4.63
CA TYR A 315 3.06 11.51 -5.09
C TYR A 315 1.99 11.28 -4.03
N ILE A 316 2.32 10.64 -2.90
CA ILE A 316 1.40 10.33 -1.80
C ILE A 316 1.72 11.22 -0.60
N ASP A 317 0.80 12.12 -0.27
CA ASP A 317 0.99 13.09 0.83
C ASP A 317 0.82 12.46 2.22
N GLN A 318 -0.02 11.46 2.38
CA GLN A 318 0.00 10.58 3.55
C GLN A 318 1.02 9.44 3.36
N SER A 319 0.67 8.19 3.61
CA SER A 319 1.58 7.05 3.46
C SER A 319 0.97 5.90 2.68
N VAL A 320 1.70 4.80 2.65
CA VAL A 320 1.38 3.56 1.94
C VAL A 320 1.49 2.40 2.93
N SER A 321 0.47 1.54 2.97
CA SER A 321 0.55 0.27 3.70
C SER A 321 1.50 -0.68 2.97
N LEU A 322 2.80 -0.52 3.20
CA LEU A 322 3.84 -1.28 2.49
C LEU A 322 4.23 -2.52 3.27
N ASN A 323 3.81 -3.68 2.79
CA ASN A 323 4.28 -4.98 3.25
C ASN A 323 5.63 -5.34 2.60
N LEU A 324 6.45 -6.09 3.33
CA LEU A 324 7.66 -6.72 2.82
C LEU A 324 7.53 -8.23 2.94
N ALA A 325 8.02 -8.99 1.97
CA ALA A 325 7.98 -10.44 1.99
C ALA A 325 9.40 -11.04 1.94
N PHE A 326 9.68 -11.98 2.82
CA PHE A 326 10.97 -12.65 2.87
C PHE A 326 10.80 -14.17 2.96
N PRO A 327 11.55 -14.95 2.21
CA PRO A 327 11.63 -16.40 2.44
C PRO A 327 12.20 -16.67 3.84
N SER A 328 11.89 -17.84 4.42
CA SER A 328 12.38 -18.26 5.74
C SER A 328 13.92 -18.20 5.85
N ILE A 329 14.61 -18.51 4.76
CA ILE A 329 16.08 -18.52 4.65
C ILE A 329 16.70 -17.12 4.50
N ALA A 330 15.88 -16.05 4.41
CA ALA A 330 16.40 -14.69 4.25
C ALA A 330 17.35 -14.31 5.39
N THR A 331 18.55 -13.87 5.03
CA THR A 331 19.58 -13.51 6.00
C THR A 331 19.24 -12.21 6.73
N PRO A 332 19.65 -12.04 8.00
CA PRO A 332 19.49 -10.78 8.73
C PRO A 332 20.10 -9.58 7.99
N LYS A 333 21.22 -9.80 7.27
CA LYS A 333 21.90 -8.78 6.45
C LYS A 333 20.99 -8.28 5.32
N TRP A 334 20.30 -9.20 4.62
CA TRP A 334 19.37 -8.87 3.56
C TRP A 334 18.15 -8.11 4.07
N ILE A 335 17.52 -8.61 5.14
CA ILE A 335 16.38 -7.97 5.78
C ILE A 335 16.75 -6.54 6.22
N ASN A 336 17.91 -6.38 6.87
CA ASN A 336 18.41 -5.05 7.24
C ASN A 336 18.60 -4.16 6.03
N LYS A 337 19.22 -4.63 4.95
CA LYS A 337 19.43 -3.85 3.73
C LYS A 337 18.11 -3.30 3.16
N VAL A 338 17.09 -4.14 3.04
CA VAL A 338 15.77 -3.73 2.51
C VAL A 338 15.10 -2.68 3.40
N HIS A 339 15.07 -2.90 4.72
CA HIS A 339 14.48 -1.94 5.66
C HIS A 339 15.24 -0.61 5.72
N PHE A 340 16.57 -0.67 5.62
CA PHE A 340 17.41 0.51 5.63
C PHE A 340 17.25 1.34 4.35
N GLU A 341 17.16 0.69 3.19
CA GLU A 341 16.87 1.34 1.91
C GLU A 341 15.46 1.98 1.92
N ALA A 342 14.48 1.37 2.58
CA ALA A 342 13.17 1.98 2.73
C ALA A 342 13.25 3.35 3.43
N TRP A 343 14.02 3.46 4.52
CA TRP A 343 14.27 4.75 5.16
C TRP A 343 14.99 5.73 4.22
N LYS A 344 16.05 5.31 3.54
CA LYS A 344 16.83 6.16 2.61
C LYS A 344 16.00 6.68 1.43
N LYS A 345 15.06 5.87 0.94
CA LYS A 345 14.15 6.24 -0.16
C LYS A 345 13.01 7.17 0.26
N GLY A 346 12.99 7.62 1.51
CA GLY A 346 11.96 8.54 2.00
C GLY A 346 10.60 7.89 2.28
N ILE A 347 10.53 6.56 2.33
CA ILE A 347 9.31 5.85 2.70
C ILE A 347 8.94 6.24 4.13
N LYS A 348 7.65 6.50 4.37
CA LYS A 348 7.15 6.97 5.66
C LYS A 348 6.86 5.84 6.62
N THR A 349 6.31 4.73 6.11
CA THR A 349 5.85 3.61 6.95
C THR A 349 6.18 2.26 6.32
N LEU A 350 6.36 1.25 7.17
CA LEU A 350 6.38 -0.17 6.79
C LEU A 350 5.33 -0.91 7.60
N TYR A 351 4.48 -1.64 6.91
CA TYR A 351 3.38 -2.42 7.49
C TYR A 351 3.90 -3.79 7.96
N TYR A 352 3.33 -4.91 7.54
CA TYR A 352 3.80 -6.23 7.94
C TYR A 352 5.12 -6.64 7.27
N THR A 353 5.88 -7.50 7.97
CA THR A 353 6.92 -8.33 7.37
C THR A 353 6.38 -9.75 7.25
N ARG A 354 6.07 -10.18 6.03
CA ARG A 354 5.56 -11.53 5.74
C ARG A 354 6.76 -12.48 5.58
N THR A 355 6.94 -13.38 6.54
CA THR A 355 8.02 -14.38 6.50
C THR A 355 7.41 -15.77 6.62
N GLU A 356 7.90 -16.74 5.87
CA GLU A 356 7.61 -18.15 6.13
C GLU A 356 8.36 -18.57 7.38
N SER A 357 7.67 -18.77 8.50
CA SER A 357 8.20 -19.47 9.65
C SER A 357 7.35 -20.71 9.92
N VAL A 358 7.97 -21.77 10.41
CA VAL A 358 7.30 -23.02 10.77
C VAL A 358 6.16 -22.81 11.79
N LEU A 359 6.25 -21.71 12.57
CA LEU A 359 5.22 -21.31 13.55
C LEU A 359 4.07 -20.51 12.96
N ARG A 360 4.07 -20.19 11.66
CA ARG A 360 3.15 -19.28 11.00
C ARG A 360 2.26 -19.89 9.92
N GLY A 361 2.40 -21.16 9.62
CA GLY A 361 1.46 -21.82 8.73
C GLY A 361 0.02 -21.54 9.16
N ASP A 362 -0.24 -21.65 10.45
CA ASP A 362 -1.58 -21.44 11.03
C ASP A 362 -1.94 -19.98 11.27
N ILE A 363 -0.96 -19.11 11.59
CA ILE A 363 -1.20 -17.69 11.92
C ILE A 363 -1.30 -16.81 10.67
N ALA A 364 -0.64 -17.17 9.58
CA ALA A 364 -0.75 -16.43 8.32
C ALA A 364 -2.09 -16.65 7.64
N GLU A 365 -2.72 -17.81 7.81
CA GLU A 365 -4.09 -18.06 7.42
C GLU A 365 -5.07 -17.24 8.25
N GLN A 366 -4.90 -17.20 9.58
CA GLN A 366 -5.73 -16.38 10.48
C GLN A 366 -5.52 -14.87 10.31
N ALA A 367 -4.29 -14.40 10.07
CA ALA A 367 -4.03 -12.97 9.85
C ALA A 367 -4.51 -12.45 8.47
N MET A 368 -4.82 -13.33 7.52
CA MET A 368 -5.57 -12.98 6.32
C MET A 368 -7.07 -12.80 6.61
N ASP A 369 -7.61 -13.50 7.61
CA ASP A 369 -9.00 -13.35 8.05
C ASP A 369 -9.20 -12.17 9.02
N ASP A 370 -8.17 -11.83 9.81
CA ASP A 370 -8.20 -10.73 10.80
C ASP A 370 -7.69 -9.39 10.25
N SER A 371 -7.44 -9.27 8.94
CA SER A 371 -7.10 -7.97 8.35
C SER A 371 -8.29 -7.03 8.48
N CYS A 372 -8.16 -6.16 9.41
CA CYS A 372 -8.94 -4.99 9.79
C CYS A 372 -10.32 -4.84 9.09
N LEU A 373 -11.33 -5.54 9.62
CA LEU A 373 -12.76 -5.36 9.23
C LEU A 373 -13.20 -3.88 9.30
N SER A 374 -12.51 -3.04 10.08
CA SER A 374 -12.78 -1.61 10.21
C SER A 374 -12.22 -0.76 9.05
N CYS A 375 -11.27 -1.29 8.26
CA CYS A 375 -10.72 -0.58 7.09
C CYS A 375 -11.32 -1.07 5.76
N ASP A 376 -12.12 -2.14 5.82
CA ASP A 376 -12.78 -2.76 4.66
C ASP A 376 -14.28 -2.36 4.55
N GLY A 377 -14.78 -1.52 5.46
CA GLY A 377 -16.15 -1.00 5.47
C GLY A 377 -16.30 0.33 4.78
#